data_e2c3d23103f4893a971cd337aa29010a
#
_entry.id   e2c3d23103f4893a971cd337aa29010a
#
_cell.length_a   1.000
_cell.length_b   1.000
_cell.length_c   1.000
_cell.angle_alpha   90.00
_cell.angle_beta   90.00
_cell.angle_gamma   90.00
#
_symmetry.space_group_name_H-M   'P 1'
#
loop_
_entity.id
_entity.type
_entity.pdbx_description
1 polymer ?
#
loop_
_entity_poly.entity_id
_entity_poly.type
_entity_poly.pdbx_seq_one_letter_code
_entity_poly.pdbx_strand_id
1 'polypeptide(L)'
;MSITNELLGDKFKHPVAAYSVAAASSNASVSVTQTDFSICAKGADIRYNLGAAATASTFYIPKDETYFIRVPVATTVQALRDASTDGTLLITGFDPDR
;
A
#
# COMPACT_ATOMS: atom_id res chain seq x y z
N MET A 1 -17.99 -7.44 12.90
CA MET A 1 -16.83 -7.77 12.05
C MET A 1 -17.30 -8.58 10.85
N SER A 2 -16.81 -8.26 9.68
CA SER A 2 -17.21 -8.96 8.48
C SER A 2 -16.45 -10.28 8.32
N ILE A 3 -17.04 -11.21 7.57
CA ILE A 3 -16.37 -12.46 7.24
C ILE A 3 -15.09 -12.22 6.48
N THR A 4 -15.06 -11.21 5.62
CA THR A 4 -13.86 -10.84 4.89
C THR A 4 -12.72 -10.48 5.83
N ASN A 5 -12.99 -9.71 6.88
CA ASN A 5 -11.99 -9.37 7.89
C ASN A 5 -11.46 -10.61 8.60
N GLU A 6 -12.33 -11.55 8.91
CA GLU A 6 -11.91 -12.76 9.57
C GLU A 6 -10.97 -13.58 8.69
N LEU A 7 -11.30 -13.73 7.42
CA LEU A 7 -10.47 -14.48 6.48
C LEU A 7 -9.12 -13.81 6.27
N LEU A 8 -9.11 -12.50 6.11
CA LEU A 8 -7.86 -11.75 5.94
C LEU A 8 -7.09 -11.71 7.24
N GLY A 9 -7.78 -11.61 8.38
CA GLY A 9 -7.14 -11.59 9.70
C GLY A 9 -6.36 -12.85 10.01
N ASP A 10 -6.79 -14.00 9.47
CA ASP A 10 -6.04 -15.23 9.66
C ASP A 10 -4.69 -15.19 8.97
N LYS A 11 -4.56 -14.43 7.89
CA LYS A 11 -3.34 -14.32 7.12
C LYS A 11 -2.53 -13.10 7.52
N PHE A 12 -3.19 -12.00 7.88
CA PHE A 12 -2.59 -10.73 8.24
C PHE A 12 -2.86 -10.49 9.73
N LYS A 13 -2.07 -11.14 10.58
CA LYS A 13 -2.40 -11.30 11.99
C LYS A 13 -2.37 -10.00 12.78
N HIS A 14 -1.22 -9.37 12.88
CA HIS A 14 -1.05 -8.21 13.75
C HIS A 14 -0.37 -7.08 13.02
N PRO A 15 -0.95 -5.88 13.06
CA PRO A 15 -0.24 -4.72 12.54
C PRO A 15 0.97 -4.41 13.43
N VAL A 16 2.14 -4.29 12.84
CA VAL A 16 3.39 -4.04 13.57
C VAL A 16 4.11 -2.80 13.10
N ALA A 17 3.71 -2.22 11.98
CA ALA A 17 4.36 -1.04 11.45
C ALA A 17 3.39 -0.20 10.64
N ALA A 18 3.61 1.09 10.61
CA ALA A 18 2.81 2.01 9.81
C ALA A 18 3.75 2.91 9.01
N TYR A 19 3.41 3.11 7.75
CA TYR A 19 4.20 3.95 6.84
C TYR A 19 3.23 4.83 6.06
N SER A 20 3.76 5.91 5.51
CA SER A 20 3.01 6.70 4.54
C SER A 20 3.94 7.17 3.45
N VAL A 21 3.41 7.34 2.25
CA VAL A 21 4.16 7.89 1.14
C VAL A 21 3.27 8.88 0.39
N ALA A 22 3.82 10.04 0.09
CA ALA A 22 3.07 11.08 -0.61
C ALA A 22 2.85 10.67 -2.06
N ALA A 23 1.62 10.82 -2.54
CA ALA A 23 1.27 10.62 -3.94
C ALA A 23 1.05 11.99 -4.56
N ALA A 24 2.07 12.52 -5.19
CA ALA A 24 2.08 13.86 -5.77
C ALA A 24 2.54 13.79 -7.22
N SER A 25 2.99 14.91 -7.78
CA SER A 25 3.38 14.96 -9.19
C SER A 25 4.68 14.24 -9.49
N SER A 26 5.47 13.91 -8.47
CA SER A 26 6.72 13.14 -8.61
C SER A 26 6.62 11.85 -7.82
N ASN A 27 7.23 10.78 -8.33
CA ASN A 27 7.26 9.51 -7.63
C ASN A 27 7.95 9.67 -6.28
N ALA A 28 7.37 9.08 -5.24
CA ALA A 28 7.96 8.99 -3.92
C ALA A 28 7.96 7.53 -3.46
N SER A 29 8.82 7.19 -2.52
CA SER A 29 8.93 5.80 -2.08
C SER A 29 9.16 5.71 -0.58
N VAL A 30 8.83 4.55 -0.03
CA VAL A 30 9.12 4.20 1.36
C VAL A 30 9.52 2.73 1.39
N SER A 31 10.50 2.40 2.23
CA SER A 31 10.92 1.01 2.42
C SER A 31 9.99 0.33 3.42
N VAL A 32 9.40 -0.80 3.03
CA VAL A 32 8.52 -1.60 3.88
C VAL A 32 9.24 -2.89 4.19
N THR A 33 9.53 -3.13 5.46
CA THR A 33 10.31 -4.31 5.87
C THR A 33 9.45 -5.56 6.04
N GLN A 34 8.15 -5.39 6.20
CA GLN A 34 7.22 -6.52 6.28
C GLN A 34 6.93 -7.06 4.88
N THR A 35 6.74 -8.37 4.78
CA THR A 35 6.36 -9.00 3.52
C THR A 35 4.84 -9.08 3.36
N ASP A 36 4.10 -8.90 4.43
CA ASP A 36 2.64 -8.79 4.40
C ASP A 36 2.27 -7.36 4.79
N PHE A 37 1.55 -6.66 3.94
CA PHE A 37 1.14 -5.29 4.26
C PHE A 37 -0.13 -4.93 3.50
N SER A 38 -0.82 -3.89 3.98
CA SER A 38 -1.95 -3.31 3.28
C SER A 38 -1.61 -1.90 2.83
N ILE A 39 -2.23 -1.48 1.73
CA ILE A 39 -2.13 -0.11 1.25
C ILE A 39 -3.54 0.47 1.15
N CYS A 40 -3.67 1.76 1.47
CA CYS A 40 -4.94 2.47 1.39
C CYS A 40 -4.70 3.84 0.78
N ALA A 41 -5.47 4.19 -0.24
CA ALA A 41 -5.36 5.49 -0.89
C ALA A 41 -6.22 6.50 -0.14
N LYS A 42 -5.61 7.60 0.30
CA LYS A 42 -6.31 8.68 0.97
C LYS A 42 -6.16 9.98 0.20
N GLY A 43 -7.26 10.69 0.06
CA GLY A 43 -7.27 12.01 -0.55
C GLY A 43 -7.45 12.02 -2.06
N ALA A 44 -7.05 10.97 -2.76
CA ALA A 44 -7.15 10.89 -4.21
C ALA A 44 -6.89 9.46 -4.68
N ASP A 45 -7.20 9.21 -5.94
CA ASP A 45 -6.77 7.98 -6.62
C ASP A 45 -5.26 7.99 -6.79
N ILE A 46 -4.62 6.84 -6.65
CA ILE A 46 -3.16 6.75 -6.60
C ILE A 46 -2.66 5.66 -7.55
N ARG A 47 -1.56 5.93 -8.23
CA ARG A 47 -0.78 4.90 -8.92
C ARG A 47 0.32 4.44 -7.99
N TYR A 48 0.59 3.15 -7.93
CA TYR A 48 1.64 2.64 -7.08
C TYR A 48 2.45 1.56 -7.81
N ASN A 49 3.60 1.25 -7.27
CA ASN A 49 4.42 0.15 -7.75
C ASN A 49 5.24 -0.41 -6.59
N LEU A 50 5.77 -1.59 -6.78
CA LEU A 50 6.57 -2.27 -5.76
C LEU A 50 7.96 -2.49 -6.34
N GLY A 51 8.98 -1.93 -5.67
CA GLY A 51 10.36 -2.11 -6.07
C GLY A 51 10.83 -1.27 -7.24
N ALA A 52 9.95 -0.49 -7.84
CA ALA A 52 10.29 0.37 -8.97
C ALA A 52 9.36 1.59 -8.96
N ALA A 53 9.70 2.60 -9.75
CA ALA A 53 8.94 3.84 -9.78
C ALA A 53 7.50 3.63 -10.24
N ALA A 54 6.57 4.34 -9.60
CA ALA A 54 5.19 4.39 -10.04
C ALA A 54 5.06 5.35 -11.21
N THR A 55 4.28 4.96 -12.19
CA THR A 55 4.00 5.77 -13.39
C THR A 55 2.51 5.72 -13.69
N ALA A 56 2.08 6.44 -14.72
CA ALA A 56 0.69 6.41 -15.14
C ALA A 56 0.24 5.03 -15.64
N SER A 57 1.17 4.11 -15.86
CA SER A 57 0.90 2.77 -16.38
C SER A 57 1.06 1.67 -15.33
N THR A 58 1.43 2.00 -14.09
CA THR A 58 1.57 1.00 -13.04
C THR A 58 0.24 0.75 -12.35
N PHE A 59 0.28 0.04 -11.24
CA PHE A 59 -0.93 -0.38 -10.53
C PHE A 59 -1.75 0.83 -10.07
N TYR A 60 -3.05 0.64 -9.97
CA TYR A 60 -3.99 1.71 -9.62
C TYR A 60 -4.78 1.29 -8.38
N ILE A 61 -4.90 2.21 -7.44
CA ILE A 61 -5.76 2.02 -6.28
C ILE A 61 -6.67 3.24 -6.16
N PRO A 62 -8.01 3.02 -6.21
CA PRO A 62 -8.96 4.12 -6.07
C PRO A 62 -8.94 4.72 -4.68
N LYS A 63 -9.33 5.97 -4.58
CA LYS A 63 -9.49 6.68 -3.32
C LYS A 63 -10.33 5.85 -2.34
N ASP A 64 -9.86 5.76 -1.10
CA ASP A 64 -10.52 5.08 0.02
C ASP A 64 -10.60 3.56 -0.10
N GLU A 65 -9.92 2.96 -1.08
CA GLU A 65 -9.80 1.51 -1.18
C GLU A 65 -8.58 1.02 -0.43
N THR A 66 -8.65 -0.22 0.06
CA THR A 66 -7.56 -0.88 0.75
C THR A 66 -7.26 -2.20 0.06
N TYR A 67 -5.99 -2.42 -0.27
CA TYR A 67 -5.52 -3.67 -0.86
C TYR A 67 -4.55 -4.36 0.08
N PHE A 68 -4.67 -5.68 0.20
CA PHE A 68 -3.74 -6.49 0.97
C PHE A 68 -2.74 -7.13 0.03
N ILE A 69 -1.46 -7.01 0.37
CA ILE A 69 -0.35 -7.37 -0.52
C ILE A 69 0.60 -8.28 0.25
N ARG A 70 1.01 -9.36 -0.40
CA ARG A 70 2.06 -10.24 0.11
C ARG A 70 3.16 -10.32 -0.92
N VAL A 71 4.40 -10.10 -0.48
CA VAL A 71 5.58 -10.15 -1.36
C VAL A 71 6.56 -11.17 -0.81
N PRO A 72 7.41 -11.77 -1.69
CA PRO A 72 8.35 -12.78 -1.23
C PRO A 72 9.49 -12.21 -0.40
N VAL A 73 9.86 -10.94 -0.62
CA VAL A 73 10.93 -10.26 0.12
C VAL A 73 10.52 -8.83 0.37
N ALA A 74 11.11 -8.21 1.39
CA ALA A 74 10.87 -6.79 1.69
C ALA A 74 11.16 -5.93 0.47
N THR A 75 10.36 -4.91 0.26
CA THR A 75 10.45 -4.09 -0.94
C THR A 75 10.13 -2.63 -0.62
N THR A 76 10.33 -1.75 -1.61
CA THR A 76 9.84 -0.38 -1.52
C THR A 76 8.43 -0.29 -2.09
N VAL A 77 7.60 0.55 -1.48
CA VAL A 77 6.29 0.90 -2.02
C VAL A 77 6.41 2.32 -2.56
N GLN A 78 6.05 2.50 -3.81
CA GLN A 78 6.22 3.75 -4.51
C GLN A 78 4.87 4.27 -4.97
N ALA A 79 4.69 5.59 -4.93
CA ALA A 79 3.40 6.20 -5.22
C ALA A 79 3.54 7.44 -6.08
N LEU A 80 2.51 7.68 -6.87
CA LEU A 80 2.37 8.83 -7.74
C LEU A 80 0.88 9.14 -7.83
N ARG A 81 0.50 10.42 -7.86
CA ARG A 81 -0.90 10.75 -8.04
C ARG A 81 -1.37 10.32 -9.43
N ASP A 82 -2.63 9.88 -9.51
CA ASP A 82 -3.18 9.42 -10.78
C ASP A 82 -3.55 10.58 -11.70
N ALA A 83 -4.11 11.63 -11.12
CA ALA A 83 -4.55 12.80 -11.88
C ALA A 83 -3.87 14.07 -11.36
N SER A 84 -4.62 15.10 -11.04
CA SER A 84 -4.06 16.38 -10.61
C SER A 84 -4.20 16.64 -9.10
N THR A 85 -4.80 15.72 -8.36
CA THR A 85 -5.01 15.87 -6.93
C THR A 85 -4.01 15.03 -6.16
N ASP A 86 -3.28 15.65 -5.25
CA ASP A 86 -2.34 14.94 -4.38
C ASP A 86 -3.09 14.09 -3.37
N GLY A 87 -2.51 12.94 -3.05
CA GLY A 87 -3.03 12.05 -2.02
C GLY A 87 -1.90 11.49 -1.17
N THR A 88 -2.25 10.54 -0.32
CA THR A 88 -1.29 9.84 0.52
C THR A 88 -1.61 8.36 0.50
N LEU A 89 -0.60 7.54 0.30
CA LEU A 89 -0.75 6.10 0.40
C LEU A 89 -0.36 5.69 1.81
N LEU A 90 -1.34 5.19 2.57
CA LEU A 90 -1.13 4.71 3.93
C LEU A 90 -0.84 3.22 3.89
N ILE A 91 0.20 2.80 4.60
CA ILE A 91 0.67 1.42 4.54
C ILE A 91 0.72 0.87 5.96
N THR A 92 0.15 -0.32 6.15
CA THR A 92 0.22 -1.02 7.42
C THR A 92 0.95 -2.34 7.20
N GLY A 93 2.06 -2.54 7.90
CA GLY A 93 2.80 -3.79 7.87
C GLY A 93 2.30 -4.74 8.94
N PHE A 94 2.27 -6.02 8.63
CA PHE A 94 1.75 -7.05 9.53
C PHE A 94 2.82 -8.07 9.85
N ASP A 95 2.69 -8.72 11.01
CA ASP A 95 3.50 -9.87 11.33
C ASP A 95 3.22 -10.98 10.33
N PRO A 96 4.26 -11.69 9.86
CA PRO A 96 4.01 -12.83 8.98
C PRO A 96 3.21 -13.90 9.71
N ASP A 97 2.37 -14.58 8.96
CA ASP A 97 1.66 -15.75 9.47
C ASP A 97 2.64 -16.91 9.60
N ARG A 98 2.64 -17.55 10.75
CA ARG A 98 3.58 -18.61 11.05
C ARG A 98 2.90 -19.96 11.14
#